data_4f4810ad136ac804cfc5898c20354d90
#
_entry.id   4f4810ad136ac804cfc5898c20354d90
#
_cell.length_a   1.000
_cell.length_b   1.000
_cell.length_c   1.000
_cell.angle_alpha   90.00
_cell.angle_beta   90.00
_cell.angle_gamma   90.00
#
_symmetry.space_group_name_H-M   'P 1'
#
loop_
_entity.id
_entity.type
_entity.pdbx_description
1 polymer ?
#
loop_
_entity_poly.entity_id
_entity_poly.type
_entity_poly.pdbx_seq_one_letter_code
_entity_poly.pdbx_strand_id
1 'polypeptide(L)'
;MEAYKKEFIEFMVDCQVLKFGDFVTKSGRKTPFFVNTGFYRTGAQLRRLGQYYAEAVNSKFGLDFDVLFGPAYKGIPLSVAATIAISEKYGQDIRYCSIRIEGKDHGDKGILLGSPINDGDRVVIIEDVTTAGTSIEETLPIIKAQGDVNPIGLVVSVDRMERGKGTKSALSEIEEKYGLKTTAIVTMAEVVEHLYNKEYKGKVIIDDKLKAAIDAYYEQYGVKE
;
A
#
# COMPACT_ATOMS: atom_id res chain seq x y z
N MET A 1 6.35 -9.57 -15.43
CA MET A 1 5.96 -9.40 -13.99
C MET A 1 6.88 -10.24 -13.12
N GLU A 2 7.43 -9.67 -12.05
CA GLU A 2 8.31 -10.32 -11.07
C GLU A 2 7.59 -11.44 -10.29
N ALA A 3 8.34 -12.45 -9.83
CA ALA A 3 7.75 -13.62 -9.19
C ALA A 3 6.94 -13.27 -7.93
N TYR A 4 7.47 -12.40 -7.07
CA TYR A 4 6.80 -12.01 -5.82
C TYR A 4 5.46 -11.29 -6.07
N LYS A 5 5.31 -10.58 -7.19
CA LYS A 5 4.06 -9.92 -7.57
C LYS A 5 2.96 -10.93 -7.92
N LYS A 6 3.32 -11.98 -8.68
CA LYS A 6 2.40 -13.08 -9.00
C LYS A 6 1.93 -13.78 -7.74
N GLU A 7 2.87 -14.13 -6.86
CA GLU A 7 2.57 -14.73 -5.57
C GLU A 7 1.71 -13.83 -4.69
N PHE A 8 1.93 -12.52 -4.71
CA PHE A 8 1.12 -11.57 -3.95
C PHE A 8 -0.32 -11.48 -4.48
N ILE A 9 -0.53 -11.52 -5.79
CA ILE A 9 -1.87 -11.55 -6.39
C ILE A 9 -2.63 -12.81 -5.93
N GLU A 10 -1.99 -13.98 -6.01
CA GLU A 10 -2.57 -15.24 -5.54
C GLU A 10 -2.85 -15.22 -4.05
N PHE A 11 -1.95 -14.68 -3.26
CA PHE A 11 -2.12 -14.50 -1.82
C PHE A 11 -3.31 -13.59 -1.48
N MET A 12 -3.52 -12.50 -2.20
CA MET A 12 -4.70 -11.64 -2.01
C MET A 12 -6.02 -12.37 -2.29
N VAL A 13 -6.04 -13.22 -3.33
CA VAL A 13 -7.20 -14.06 -3.65
C VAL A 13 -7.45 -15.08 -2.52
N ASP A 14 -6.42 -15.80 -2.10
CA ASP A 14 -6.50 -16.80 -1.03
C ASP A 14 -6.99 -16.20 0.30
N CYS A 15 -6.50 -15.02 0.65
CA CYS A 15 -6.92 -14.28 1.85
C CYS A 15 -8.27 -13.59 1.70
N GLN A 16 -8.93 -13.69 0.54
CA GLN A 16 -10.17 -12.98 0.23
C GLN A 16 -10.06 -11.45 0.35
N VAL A 17 -8.86 -10.92 0.28
CA VAL A 17 -8.57 -9.48 0.25
C VAL A 17 -8.97 -8.89 -1.09
N LEU A 18 -8.68 -9.62 -2.17
CA LEU A 18 -9.09 -9.28 -3.53
C LEU A 18 -10.27 -10.17 -3.93
N LYS A 19 -11.38 -9.54 -4.29
CA LYS A 19 -12.61 -10.21 -4.75
C LYS A 19 -13.10 -9.58 -6.03
N PHE A 20 -13.74 -10.41 -6.86
CA PHE A 20 -14.35 -9.99 -8.10
C PHE A 20 -15.85 -10.26 -8.08
N GLY A 21 -16.64 -9.40 -8.73
CA GLY A 21 -18.10 -9.47 -8.77
C GLY A 21 -18.72 -8.07 -8.77
N ASP A 22 -19.99 -7.99 -8.44
CA ASP A 22 -20.73 -6.72 -8.39
C ASP A 22 -20.64 -6.13 -6.97
N PHE A 23 -19.85 -5.08 -6.81
CA PHE A 23 -19.71 -4.35 -5.55
C PHE A 23 -20.15 -2.90 -5.70
N VAL A 24 -20.49 -2.29 -4.56
CA VAL A 24 -20.77 -0.85 -4.46
C VAL A 24 -19.82 -0.26 -3.41
N THR A 25 -19.05 0.76 -3.79
CA THR A 25 -18.15 1.47 -2.89
C THR A 25 -18.95 2.36 -1.91
N LYS A 26 -18.30 2.87 -0.86
CA LYS A 26 -18.90 3.83 0.07
C LYS A 26 -19.43 5.10 -0.62
N SER A 27 -18.83 5.48 -1.74
CA SER A 27 -19.28 6.62 -2.57
C SER A 27 -20.44 6.31 -3.50
N GLY A 28 -21.01 5.08 -3.46
CA GLY A 28 -22.09 4.62 -4.33
C GLY A 28 -21.64 4.17 -5.73
N ARG A 29 -20.34 4.15 -6.02
CA ARG A 29 -19.78 3.70 -7.30
C ARG A 29 -19.87 2.18 -7.41
N LYS A 30 -20.42 1.67 -8.50
CA LYS A 30 -20.36 0.25 -8.84
C LYS A 30 -18.96 -0.12 -9.31
N THR A 31 -18.42 -1.23 -8.85
CA THR A 31 -17.08 -1.70 -9.19
C THR A 31 -17.06 -3.22 -9.36
N PRO A 32 -16.36 -3.76 -10.38
CA PRO A 32 -16.27 -5.21 -10.62
C PRO A 32 -15.26 -5.92 -9.73
N PHE A 33 -14.55 -5.21 -8.89
CA PHE A 33 -13.60 -5.77 -7.95
C PHE A 33 -13.60 -5.00 -6.62
N PHE A 34 -13.16 -5.67 -5.58
CA PHE A 34 -13.08 -5.11 -4.23
C PHE A 34 -11.77 -5.53 -3.57
N VAL A 35 -11.04 -4.56 -3.02
CA VAL A 35 -9.83 -4.79 -2.24
C VAL A 35 -10.09 -4.39 -0.80
N ASN A 36 -9.98 -5.34 0.14
CA ASN A 36 -10.14 -5.10 1.57
C ASN A 36 -9.02 -5.73 2.38
N THR A 37 -8.02 -4.97 2.70
CA THR A 37 -6.85 -5.39 3.49
C THR A 37 -7.19 -5.78 4.94
N GLY A 38 -8.37 -5.41 5.44
CA GLY A 38 -8.87 -5.88 6.74
C GLY A 38 -9.13 -7.39 6.84
N PHE A 39 -8.99 -8.14 5.73
CA PHE A 39 -9.04 -9.61 5.74
C PHE A 39 -7.69 -10.26 6.06
N TYR A 40 -6.61 -9.53 6.15
CA TYR A 40 -5.37 -10.04 6.74
C TYR A 40 -5.52 -10.08 8.26
N ARG A 41 -5.82 -11.26 8.83
CA ARG A 41 -6.26 -11.42 10.22
C ARG A 41 -5.35 -12.32 11.06
N THR A 42 -4.38 -13.00 10.44
CA THR A 42 -3.51 -13.94 11.15
C THR A 42 -2.05 -13.51 11.09
N GLY A 43 -1.26 -13.96 12.07
CA GLY A 43 0.18 -13.70 12.09
C GLY A 43 0.89 -14.24 10.83
N ALA A 44 0.47 -15.41 10.33
CA ALA A 44 1.02 -15.98 9.09
C ALA A 44 0.74 -15.07 7.87
N GLN A 45 -0.48 -14.50 7.80
CA GLN A 45 -0.83 -13.56 6.74
C GLN A 45 -0.04 -12.26 6.85
N LEU A 46 0.09 -11.69 8.06
CA LEU A 46 0.87 -10.46 8.27
C LEU A 46 2.35 -10.67 7.99
N ARG A 47 2.92 -11.79 8.39
CA ARG A 47 4.31 -12.14 8.07
C ARG A 47 4.52 -12.18 6.56
N ARG A 48 3.63 -12.86 5.82
CA ARG A 48 3.73 -12.97 4.36
C ARG A 48 3.54 -11.62 3.68
N LEU A 49 2.58 -10.82 4.16
CA LEU A 49 2.33 -9.45 3.67
C LEU A 49 3.56 -8.57 3.86
N GLY A 50 4.21 -8.62 5.04
CA GLY A 50 5.46 -7.91 5.31
C GLY A 50 6.57 -8.26 4.34
N GLN A 51 6.68 -9.54 3.94
CA GLN A 51 7.66 -9.99 2.94
C GLN A 51 7.41 -9.36 1.57
N TYR A 52 6.16 -9.26 1.12
CA TYR A 52 5.82 -8.61 -0.15
C TYR A 52 6.10 -7.10 -0.13
N TYR A 53 5.81 -6.43 0.98
CA TYR A 53 6.20 -5.03 1.15
C TYR A 53 7.71 -4.85 1.15
N ALA A 54 8.46 -5.73 1.81
CA ALA A 54 9.92 -5.68 1.82
C ALA A 54 10.51 -5.78 0.40
N GLU A 55 9.94 -6.66 -0.46
CA GLU A 55 10.34 -6.75 -1.87
C GLU A 55 10.05 -5.46 -2.64
N ALA A 56 8.84 -4.92 -2.51
CA ALA A 56 8.44 -3.69 -3.21
C ALA A 56 9.28 -2.48 -2.76
N VAL A 57 9.54 -2.36 -1.45
CA VAL A 57 10.39 -1.31 -0.88
C VAL A 57 11.81 -1.42 -1.43
N ASN A 58 12.41 -2.61 -1.36
CA ASN A 58 13.77 -2.82 -1.87
C ASN A 58 13.86 -2.57 -3.38
N SER A 59 12.89 -3.00 -4.16
CA SER A 59 12.86 -2.82 -5.62
C SER A 59 12.78 -1.34 -6.02
N LYS A 60 12.01 -0.52 -5.30
CA LYS A 60 11.76 0.88 -5.66
C LYS A 60 12.73 1.87 -5.02
N PHE A 61 13.04 1.67 -3.75
CA PHE A 61 13.79 2.64 -2.95
C PHE A 61 15.20 2.15 -2.60
N GLY A 62 15.47 0.85 -2.76
CA GLY A 62 16.59 0.20 -2.10
C GLY A 62 16.36 0.12 -0.58
N LEU A 63 17.43 -0.08 0.17
CA LEU A 63 17.38 -0.14 1.64
C LEU A 63 18.21 0.97 2.30
N ASP A 64 18.57 1.99 1.53
CA ASP A 64 19.28 3.17 2.02
C ASP A 64 18.26 4.23 2.47
N PHE A 65 17.54 3.92 3.56
CA PHE A 65 16.66 4.82 4.27
C PHE A 65 16.60 4.41 5.75
N ASP A 66 16.10 5.27 6.63
CA ASP A 66 16.25 5.12 8.07
C ASP A 66 14.99 4.61 8.77
N VAL A 67 13.81 5.06 8.29
CA VAL A 67 12.53 4.83 8.98
C VAL A 67 11.46 4.41 8.00
N LEU A 68 10.73 3.33 8.35
CA LEU A 68 9.48 2.96 7.70
C LEU A 68 8.30 3.45 8.54
N PHE A 69 7.58 4.44 8.04
CA PHE A 69 6.50 5.10 8.75
C PHE A 69 5.14 4.57 8.34
N GLY A 70 4.38 4.03 9.29
CA GLY A 70 3.02 3.53 9.06
C GLY A 70 1.96 4.42 9.73
N PRO A 71 1.16 5.19 8.97
CA PRO A 71 0.05 5.96 9.53
C PRO A 71 -0.98 5.08 10.24
N ALA A 72 -1.61 5.60 11.28
CA ALA A 72 -2.66 4.89 11.97
C ALA A 72 -3.92 4.80 11.09
N TYR A 73 -4.64 3.68 11.15
CA TYR A 73 -4.36 2.52 12.02
C TYR A 73 -3.74 1.35 11.26
N LYS A 74 -4.02 1.20 9.96
CA LYS A 74 -3.58 0.04 9.17
C LYS A 74 -2.10 0.06 8.87
N GLY A 75 -1.50 1.23 8.71
CA GLY A 75 -0.06 1.38 8.52
C GLY A 75 0.77 0.87 9.68
N ILE A 76 0.23 0.87 10.91
CA ILE A 76 0.95 0.39 12.11
C ILE A 76 1.39 -1.06 11.95
N PRO A 77 0.49 -2.06 11.77
CA PRO A 77 0.93 -3.45 11.59
C PRO A 77 1.74 -3.65 10.31
N LEU A 78 1.51 -2.85 9.26
CA LEU A 78 2.27 -2.95 8.02
C LEU A 78 3.73 -2.54 8.21
N SER A 79 3.99 -1.41 8.88
CA SER A 79 5.37 -0.96 9.13
C SER A 79 6.14 -1.96 9.99
N VAL A 80 5.51 -2.51 11.04
CA VAL A 80 6.11 -3.54 11.88
C VAL A 80 6.41 -4.81 11.09
N ALA A 81 5.43 -5.34 10.34
CA ALA A 81 5.62 -6.57 9.57
C ALA A 81 6.68 -6.41 8.48
N ALA A 82 6.70 -5.25 7.81
CA ALA A 82 7.67 -4.98 6.73
C ALA A 82 9.10 -4.79 7.27
N THR A 83 9.29 -4.09 8.40
CA THR A 83 10.63 -3.94 9.00
C THR A 83 11.19 -5.27 9.50
N ILE A 84 10.36 -6.14 10.10
CA ILE A 84 10.77 -7.50 10.45
C ILE A 84 11.21 -8.26 9.21
N ALA A 85 10.42 -8.23 8.13
CA ALA A 85 10.74 -8.93 6.90
C ALA A 85 12.01 -8.39 6.20
N ILE A 86 12.26 -7.07 6.26
CA ILE A 86 13.49 -6.45 5.76
C ILE A 86 14.71 -6.96 6.55
N SER A 87 14.60 -6.98 7.88
CA SER A 87 15.68 -7.48 8.74
C SER A 87 15.99 -8.96 8.47
N GLU A 88 14.94 -9.81 8.41
CA GLU A 88 15.10 -11.25 8.15
C GLU A 88 15.69 -11.54 6.76
N LYS A 89 15.25 -10.82 5.73
CA LYS A 89 15.59 -11.13 4.34
C LYS A 89 16.89 -10.49 3.88
N TYR A 90 17.14 -9.26 4.32
CA TYR A 90 18.22 -8.44 3.80
C TYR A 90 19.29 -8.10 4.85
N GLY A 91 19.06 -8.44 6.12
CA GLY A 91 19.98 -8.12 7.22
C GLY A 91 20.08 -6.62 7.52
N GLN A 92 19.09 -5.83 7.08
CA GLN A 92 19.04 -4.38 7.34
C GLN A 92 18.11 -4.08 8.52
N ASP A 93 18.58 -3.27 9.45
CA ASP A 93 17.82 -2.92 10.66
C ASP A 93 17.15 -1.54 10.50
N ILE A 94 16.09 -1.50 9.73
CA ILE A 94 15.28 -0.29 9.51
C ILE A 94 14.37 -0.05 10.72
N ARG A 95 14.34 1.19 11.21
CA ARG A 95 13.46 1.59 12.31
C ARG A 95 12.01 1.70 11.84
N TYR A 96 11.05 1.24 12.65
CA TYR A 96 9.62 1.51 12.39
C TYR A 96 9.14 2.69 13.22
N CYS A 97 8.23 3.46 12.65
CA CYS A 97 7.54 4.53 13.33
C CYS A 97 6.07 4.58 12.90
N SER A 98 5.23 5.06 13.78
CA SER A 98 3.80 5.27 13.54
C SER A 98 3.30 6.45 14.34
N ILE A 99 2.05 6.87 14.11
CA ILE A 99 1.43 7.96 14.84
C ILE A 99 0.43 7.43 15.87
N ARG A 100 0.34 8.11 17.00
CA ARG A 100 -0.77 8.01 17.95
C ARG A 100 -1.81 9.07 17.62
N ILE A 101 -3.07 8.69 17.56
CA ILE A 101 -4.18 9.65 17.33
C ILE A 101 -4.59 10.34 18.62
N GLU A 102 -4.44 9.66 19.76
CA GLU A 102 -4.78 10.21 21.07
C GLU A 102 -3.51 10.63 21.83
N GLY A 103 -3.43 11.90 22.21
CA GLY A 103 -2.41 12.41 23.12
C GLY A 103 -2.57 11.76 24.50
N LYS A 104 -1.48 11.29 25.12
CA LYS A 104 -1.49 10.84 26.51
C LYS A 104 -1.19 12.03 27.43
N ASP A 105 -1.98 12.19 28.47
CA ASP A 105 -1.73 13.17 29.53
C ASP A 105 -0.61 12.72 30.49
N HIS A 106 -0.23 11.44 30.47
CA HIS A 106 0.75 10.83 31.37
C HIS A 106 1.72 9.89 30.62
N GLY A 107 3.00 9.91 31.00
CA GLY A 107 4.07 9.09 30.43
C GLY A 107 4.72 9.73 29.21
N ASP A 108 5.10 8.95 28.22
CA ASP A 108 5.65 9.42 26.93
C ASP A 108 4.64 10.33 26.24
N LYS A 109 4.85 11.64 26.32
CA LYS A 109 3.98 12.68 25.74
C LYS A 109 4.08 12.80 24.22
N GLY A 110 4.88 11.94 23.56
CA GLY A 110 5.09 11.97 22.11
C GLY A 110 3.87 11.52 21.31
N ILE A 111 3.66 12.15 20.16
CA ILE A 111 2.64 11.75 19.17
C ILE A 111 3.10 10.52 18.34
N LEU A 112 4.36 10.11 18.47
CA LEU A 112 4.93 8.96 17.75
C LEU A 112 4.86 7.69 18.59
N LEU A 113 4.76 6.55 17.87
CA LEU A 113 4.83 5.19 18.37
C LEU A 113 5.99 4.48 17.67
N GLY A 114 6.80 3.73 18.41
CA GLY A 114 8.00 3.07 17.90
C GLY A 114 9.22 3.96 18.01
N SER A 115 10.05 4.01 16.98
CA SER A 115 11.27 4.83 16.99
C SER A 115 10.97 6.31 16.82
N PRO A 116 11.71 7.22 17.46
CA PRO A 116 11.70 8.63 17.09
C PRO A 116 12.20 8.80 15.65
N ILE A 117 11.80 9.90 15.04
CA ILE A 117 12.34 10.40 13.77
C ILE A 117 13.31 11.53 14.12
N ASN A 118 14.52 11.51 13.57
CA ASN A 118 15.58 12.44 13.86
C ASN A 118 15.93 13.31 12.65
N ASP A 119 16.66 14.40 12.88
CA ASP A 119 17.20 15.22 11.80
C ASP A 119 18.05 14.38 10.84
N GLY A 120 17.86 14.57 9.56
CA GLY A 120 18.56 13.87 8.49
C GLY A 120 17.90 12.53 8.10
N ASP A 121 16.94 12.02 8.86
CA ASP A 121 16.30 10.74 8.55
C ASP A 121 15.60 10.74 7.19
N ARG A 122 15.84 9.70 6.43
CA ARG A 122 15.13 9.38 5.19
C ARG A 122 13.96 8.46 5.52
N VAL A 123 12.75 8.90 5.22
CA VAL A 123 11.51 8.21 5.63
C VAL A 123 10.76 7.68 4.42
N VAL A 124 10.44 6.37 4.44
CA VAL A 124 9.48 5.76 3.52
C VAL A 124 8.17 5.57 4.25
N ILE A 125 7.05 5.99 3.64
CA ILE A 125 5.71 5.82 4.19
C ILE A 125 5.11 4.52 3.63
N ILE A 126 4.44 3.75 4.48
CA ILE A 126 3.77 2.50 4.10
C ILE A 126 2.28 2.59 4.42
N GLU A 127 1.45 2.30 3.42
CA GLU A 127 -0.01 2.31 3.52
C GLU A 127 -0.62 1.07 2.88
N ASP A 128 -1.88 0.78 3.20
CA ASP A 128 -2.58 -0.35 2.58
C ASP A 128 -3.02 -0.06 1.14
N VAL A 129 -3.82 0.95 0.94
CA VAL A 129 -4.27 1.48 -0.36
C VAL A 129 -4.50 2.98 -0.23
N THR A 130 -4.37 3.69 -1.33
CA THR A 130 -4.73 5.12 -1.37
C THR A 130 -5.73 5.38 -2.49
N THR A 131 -6.69 6.27 -2.25
CA THR A 131 -7.71 6.67 -3.23
C THR A 131 -7.70 8.16 -3.52
N ALA A 132 -7.43 8.99 -2.51
CA ALA A 132 -7.46 10.45 -2.61
C ALA A 132 -6.25 11.13 -1.98
N GLY A 133 -5.28 10.36 -1.47
CA GLY A 133 -4.08 10.90 -0.83
C GLY A 133 -4.29 11.61 0.52
N THR A 134 -5.49 11.55 1.10
CA THR A 134 -5.83 12.25 2.35
C THR A 134 -4.91 11.84 3.52
N SER A 135 -4.61 10.53 3.63
CA SER A 135 -3.71 10.04 4.67
C SER A 135 -2.31 10.66 4.57
N ILE A 136 -1.82 10.88 3.34
CA ILE A 136 -0.51 11.52 3.11
C ILE A 136 -0.58 13.02 3.44
N GLU A 137 -1.69 13.69 3.11
CA GLU A 137 -1.91 15.10 3.48
C GLU A 137 -1.83 15.32 5.00
N GLU A 138 -2.34 14.39 5.78
CA GLU A 138 -2.33 14.41 7.25
C GLU A 138 -0.98 13.98 7.83
N THR A 139 -0.33 13.00 7.21
CA THR A 139 0.90 12.37 7.72
C THR A 139 2.15 13.21 7.50
N LEU A 140 2.31 13.82 6.31
CA LEU A 140 3.53 14.55 5.97
C LEU A 140 3.84 15.74 6.90
N PRO A 141 2.87 16.56 7.31
CA PRO A 141 3.13 17.62 8.27
C PRO A 141 3.64 17.08 9.62
N ILE A 142 3.15 15.93 10.05
CA ILE A 142 3.54 15.29 11.31
C ILE A 142 4.99 14.81 11.25
N ILE A 143 5.38 14.16 10.15
CA ILE A 143 6.75 13.71 9.93
C ILE A 143 7.70 14.92 9.87
N LYS A 144 7.35 15.95 9.10
CA LYS A 144 8.16 17.16 8.95
C LYS A 144 8.26 18.00 10.22
N ALA A 145 7.31 17.89 11.14
CA ALA A 145 7.36 18.56 12.43
C ALA A 145 8.37 17.94 13.41
N GLN A 146 8.95 16.77 13.08
CA GLN A 146 9.95 16.12 13.93
C GLN A 146 11.36 16.71 13.78
N GLY A 147 11.62 17.47 12.73
CA GLY A 147 12.93 18.09 12.47
C GLY A 147 13.22 18.24 10.98
N ASP A 148 14.50 18.35 10.63
CA ASP A 148 14.96 18.36 9.23
C ASP A 148 14.92 16.93 8.66
N VAL A 149 13.75 16.47 8.31
CA VAL A 149 13.45 15.10 7.89
C VAL A 149 13.18 15.05 6.39
N ASN A 150 13.63 14.01 5.73
CA ASN A 150 13.46 13.80 4.29
C ASN A 150 12.50 12.63 3.97
N PRO A 151 11.19 12.86 3.83
CA PRO A 151 10.27 11.85 3.30
C PRO A 151 10.59 11.59 1.83
N ILE A 152 11.00 10.37 1.49
CA ILE A 152 11.48 10.01 0.15
C ILE A 152 10.48 9.22 -0.67
N GLY A 153 9.49 8.59 -0.04
CA GLY A 153 8.56 7.77 -0.79
C GLY A 153 7.37 7.24 -0.04
N LEU A 154 6.44 6.66 -0.83
CA LEU A 154 5.24 5.97 -0.38
C LEU A 154 5.14 4.62 -1.07
N VAL A 155 4.87 3.56 -0.31
CA VAL A 155 4.53 2.24 -0.81
C VAL A 155 3.13 1.84 -0.37
N VAL A 156 2.32 1.32 -1.32
CA VAL A 156 0.98 0.77 -1.05
C VAL A 156 0.89 -0.69 -1.50
N SER A 157 -0.13 -1.43 -1.07
CA SER A 157 -0.30 -2.81 -1.52
C SER A 157 -0.77 -2.91 -2.97
N VAL A 158 -1.79 -2.14 -3.33
CA VAL A 158 -2.40 -2.18 -4.66
C VAL A 158 -2.61 -0.76 -5.19
N ASP A 159 -2.06 -0.49 -6.37
CA ASP A 159 -2.50 0.65 -7.17
C ASP A 159 -3.75 0.25 -7.96
N ARG A 160 -4.88 0.85 -7.61
CA ARG A 160 -6.15 0.60 -8.28
C ARG A 160 -6.22 1.21 -9.68
N MET A 161 -5.24 2.06 -10.05
CA MET A 161 -5.17 2.77 -11.34
C MET A 161 -6.44 3.58 -11.65
N GLU A 162 -7.12 4.03 -10.63
CA GLU A 162 -8.29 4.92 -10.73
C GLU A 162 -7.85 6.37 -10.66
N ARG A 163 -8.61 7.24 -11.33
CA ARG A 163 -8.40 8.68 -11.21
C ARG A 163 -8.64 9.13 -9.77
N GLY A 164 -7.72 9.95 -9.27
CA GLY A 164 -7.84 10.61 -8.00
C GLY A 164 -8.86 11.76 -8.05
N LYS A 165 -8.49 12.92 -7.52
CA LYS A 165 -9.32 14.14 -7.59
C LYS A 165 -9.30 14.78 -8.98
N GLY A 166 -8.25 14.51 -9.78
CA GLY A 166 -8.04 15.02 -11.13
C GLY A 166 -8.17 13.95 -12.21
N THR A 167 -7.28 14.00 -13.18
CA THR A 167 -7.19 13.05 -14.30
C THR A 167 -6.19 11.93 -14.07
N LYS A 168 -5.24 12.14 -13.15
CA LYS A 168 -4.15 11.22 -12.81
C LYS A 168 -4.54 10.26 -11.69
N SER A 169 -3.73 9.22 -11.48
CA SER A 169 -3.90 8.33 -10.33
C SER A 169 -3.56 9.06 -9.02
N ALA A 170 -4.09 8.55 -7.90
CA ALA A 170 -3.77 9.09 -6.59
C ALA A 170 -2.25 9.05 -6.31
N LEU A 171 -1.55 8.01 -6.75
CA LEU A 171 -0.11 7.89 -6.60
C LEU A 171 0.64 8.97 -7.42
N SER A 172 0.24 9.19 -8.68
CA SER A 172 0.84 10.24 -9.51
C SER A 172 0.57 11.64 -8.96
N GLU A 173 -0.65 11.89 -8.44
CA GLU A 173 -0.98 13.18 -7.79
C GLU A 173 -0.11 13.42 -6.55
N ILE A 174 0.17 12.37 -5.76
CA ILE A 174 1.05 12.43 -4.59
C ILE A 174 2.50 12.72 -5.00
N GLU A 175 3.01 12.06 -6.04
CA GLU A 175 4.35 12.32 -6.57
C GLU A 175 4.52 13.79 -6.97
N GLU A 176 3.59 14.33 -7.74
CA GLU A 176 3.66 15.70 -8.23
C GLU A 176 3.51 16.73 -7.10
N LYS A 177 2.58 16.51 -6.19
CA LYS A 177 2.27 17.47 -5.14
C LYS A 177 3.33 17.54 -4.04
N TYR A 178 3.91 16.38 -3.70
CA TYR A 178 4.78 16.27 -2.53
C TYR A 178 6.23 15.90 -2.84
N GLY A 179 6.54 15.57 -4.09
CA GLY A 179 7.88 15.12 -4.50
C GLY A 179 8.25 13.73 -3.98
N LEU A 180 7.28 12.94 -3.51
CA LEU A 180 7.51 11.59 -3.03
C LEU A 180 7.57 10.62 -4.22
N LYS A 181 8.55 9.72 -4.24
CA LYS A 181 8.47 8.56 -5.15
C LYS A 181 7.38 7.62 -4.67
N THR A 182 6.49 7.16 -5.56
CA THR A 182 5.44 6.21 -5.17
C THR A 182 5.62 4.85 -5.82
N THR A 183 5.11 3.81 -5.17
CA THR A 183 5.04 2.45 -5.72
C THR A 183 3.91 1.66 -5.08
N ALA A 184 3.49 0.60 -5.78
CA ALA A 184 2.62 -0.42 -5.23
C ALA A 184 3.30 -1.79 -5.31
N ILE A 185 2.91 -2.74 -4.47
CA ILE A 185 3.33 -4.13 -4.65
C ILE A 185 2.85 -4.61 -6.02
N VAL A 186 1.58 -4.35 -6.35
CA VAL A 186 1.01 -4.63 -7.67
C VAL A 186 0.06 -3.52 -8.11
N THR A 187 -0.14 -3.41 -9.43
CA THR A 187 -1.21 -2.63 -10.04
C THR A 187 -2.39 -3.53 -10.42
N MET A 188 -3.58 -2.96 -10.57
CA MET A 188 -4.73 -3.74 -11.07
C MET A 188 -4.55 -4.23 -12.51
N ALA A 189 -3.74 -3.57 -13.34
CA ALA A 189 -3.38 -4.07 -14.66
C ALA A 189 -2.57 -5.38 -14.55
N GLU A 190 -1.58 -5.44 -13.65
CA GLU A 190 -0.81 -6.66 -13.37
C GLU A 190 -1.69 -7.79 -12.80
N VAL A 191 -2.67 -7.44 -11.96
CA VAL A 191 -3.66 -8.41 -11.44
C VAL A 191 -4.47 -9.02 -12.59
N VAL A 192 -4.99 -8.19 -13.48
CA VAL A 192 -5.76 -8.66 -14.64
C VAL A 192 -4.88 -9.49 -15.57
N GLU A 193 -3.68 -9.04 -15.90
CA GLU A 193 -2.72 -9.79 -16.72
C GLU A 193 -2.42 -11.18 -16.15
N HIS A 194 -2.31 -11.28 -14.81
CA HIS A 194 -1.97 -12.55 -14.15
C HIS A 194 -3.16 -13.52 -14.10
N LEU A 195 -4.39 -13.04 -13.89
CA LEU A 195 -5.56 -13.88 -13.62
C LEU A 195 -6.50 -14.08 -14.82
N TYR A 196 -6.41 -13.25 -15.86
CA TYR A 196 -7.33 -13.31 -17.00
C TYR A 196 -7.15 -14.60 -17.80
N ASN A 197 -8.25 -15.35 -17.93
CA ASN A 197 -8.30 -16.65 -18.62
C ASN A 197 -7.24 -17.65 -18.16
N LYS A 198 -6.77 -17.51 -16.91
CA LYS A 198 -5.85 -18.46 -16.30
C LYS A 198 -6.51 -19.15 -15.13
N GLU A 199 -6.27 -20.46 -15.06
CA GLU A 199 -6.76 -21.27 -13.95
C GLU A 199 -5.90 -21.06 -12.71
N TYR A 200 -6.55 -20.75 -11.60
CA TYR A 200 -5.94 -20.73 -10.28
C TYR A 200 -6.77 -21.60 -9.33
N LYS A 201 -6.16 -22.66 -8.77
CA LYS A 201 -6.82 -23.63 -7.87
C LYS A 201 -8.11 -24.23 -8.45
N GLY A 202 -8.08 -24.59 -9.73
CA GLY A 202 -9.21 -25.22 -10.41
C GLY A 202 -10.31 -24.28 -10.86
N LYS A 203 -10.05 -22.94 -10.86
CA LYS A 203 -11.04 -21.93 -11.27
C LYS A 203 -10.38 -20.83 -12.10
N VAL A 204 -11.07 -20.39 -13.13
CA VAL A 204 -10.76 -19.14 -13.82
C VAL A 204 -11.35 -18.01 -12.99
N ILE A 205 -10.48 -17.15 -12.44
CA ILE A 205 -10.89 -16.05 -11.56
C ILE A 205 -11.45 -14.88 -12.37
N ILE A 206 -10.76 -14.52 -13.47
CA ILE A 206 -11.19 -13.45 -14.38
C ILE A 206 -11.46 -14.11 -15.73
N ASP A 207 -12.74 -14.30 -16.05
CA ASP A 207 -13.21 -14.75 -17.36
C ASP A 207 -13.45 -13.55 -18.31
N ASP A 208 -13.87 -13.82 -19.55
CA ASP A 208 -14.16 -12.79 -20.56
C ASP A 208 -15.25 -11.81 -20.11
N LYS A 209 -16.28 -12.29 -19.40
CA LYS A 209 -17.37 -11.45 -18.92
C LYS A 209 -16.88 -10.47 -17.86
N LEU A 210 -16.11 -10.97 -16.90
CA LEU A 210 -15.55 -10.14 -15.83
C LEU A 210 -14.49 -9.17 -16.39
N LYS A 211 -13.67 -9.63 -17.34
CA LYS A 211 -12.71 -8.77 -18.05
C LYS A 211 -13.40 -7.61 -18.75
N ALA A 212 -14.48 -7.87 -19.48
CA ALA A 212 -15.27 -6.81 -20.14
C ALA A 212 -15.86 -5.81 -19.12
N ALA A 213 -16.31 -6.28 -17.94
CA ALA A 213 -16.80 -5.41 -16.87
C ALA A 213 -15.67 -4.55 -16.27
N ILE A 214 -14.49 -5.10 -16.12
CA ILE A 214 -13.30 -4.37 -15.66
C ILE A 214 -12.89 -3.30 -16.69
N ASP A 215 -12.88 -3.62 -17.98
CA ASP A 215 -12.54 -2.68 -19.05
C ASP A 215 -13.52 -1.51 -19.10
N ALA A 216 -14.82 -1.78 -19.06
CA ALA A 216 -15.86 -0.76 -19.01
C ALA A 216 -15.74 0.14 -17.76
N TYR A 217 -15.35 -0.45 -16.63
CA TYR A 217 -15.08 0.31 -15.42
C TYR A 217 -13.91 1.28 -15.60
N TYR A 218 -12.79 0.82 -16.20
CA TYR A 218 -11.63 1.66 -16.43
C TYR A 218 -11.82 2.70 -17.54
N GLU A 219 -12.66 2.45 -18.53
CA GLU A 219 -13.07 3.50 -19.49
C GLU A 219 -13.71 4.68 -18.76
N GLN A 220 -14.50 4.42 -17.71
CA GLN A 220 -15.20 5.46 -16.96
C GLN A 220 -14.36 6.07 -15.86
N TYR A 221 -13.59 5.27 -15.11
CA TYR A 221 -12.93 5.68 -13.87
C TYR A 221 -11.42 5.54 -13.87
N GLY A 222 -10.84 4.89 -14.85
CA GLY A 222 -9.40 4.70 -14.98
C GLY A 222 -8.66 6.01 -15.27
N VAL A 223 -7.37 6.01 -14.98
CA VAL A 223 -6.48 7.09 -15.41
C VAL A 223 -6.53 7.21 -16.94
N LYS A 224 -6.53 8.44 -17.43
CA LYS A 224 -6.37 8.72 -18.86
C LYS A 224 -4.96 9.27 -19.02
N GLU A 225 -4.09 8.44 -19.58
CA GLU A 225 -2.79 8.88 -20.05
C GLU A 225 -2.93 9.85 -21.22
#